data_682aa9f434346fa57e1fb2cbf6480e60
#
_entry.id   682aa9f434346fa57e1fb2cbf6480e60
#
_cell.length_a   1.000
_cell.length_b   1.000
_cell.length_c   1.000
_cell.angle_alpha   90.00
_cell.angle_beta   90.00
_cell.angle_gamma   90.00
#
_symmetry.space_group_name_H-M   'P 1'
#
loop_
_entity.id
_entity.type
_entity.pdbx_description
1 polymer ?
#
loop_
_entity_poly.entity_id
_entity_poly.type
_entity_poly.pdbx_seq_one_letter_code
_entity_poly.pdbx_strand_id
1 'polypeptide(L)'
;MKYLLLIFANEETKEILDRDRDKIWAEVDELMAELTESGEWVSGHGLGSPDQARRVRVQASVPVVTDGPFAEAKEHIAGYCVVDCASVERATEIAARWPDARLGGMEVWPMLG
;
A
#
# COMPACT_ATOMS: atom_id res chain seq x y z
N MET A 1 -9.75 15.57 5.62
CA MET A 1 -8.51 15.00 6.18
C MET A 1 -7.91 13.98 5.23
N LYS A 2 -6.62 13.94 5.19
CA LYS A 2 -5.90 12.98 4.35
C LYS A 2 -5.46 11.76 5.15
N TYR A 3 -5.59 10.61 4.53
CA TYR A 3 -5.18 9.32 5.11
C TYR A 3 -4.29 8.58 4.12
N LEU A 4 -3.26 7.95 4.67
CA LEU A 4 -2.39 7.05 3.92
C LEU A 4 -2.90 5.62 4.11
N LEU A 5 -3.15 4.95 3.01
CA LEU A 5 -3.54 3.54 3.01
C LEU A 5 -2.32 2.73 2.55
N LEU A 6 -1.78 1.91 3.45
CA LEU A 6 -0.64 1.05 3.16
C LEU A 6 -1.13 -0.33 2.75
N ILE A 7 -0.56 -0.84 1.68
CA ILE A 7 -0.90 -2.16 1.12
C ILE A 7 0.22 -3.13 1.47
N PHE A 8 -0.12 -4.21 2.17
CA PHE A 8 0.85 -5.23 2.55
C PHE A 8 0.71 -6.49 1.71
N ALA A 9 1.83 -7.13 1.43
CA ALA A 9 1.91 -8.37 0.68
C ALA A 9 2.97 -9.30 1.26
N ASN A 10 2.85 -10.58 0.92
CA ASN A 10 3.83 -11.60 1.19
C ASN A 10 3.90 -12.53 -0.02
N GLU A 11 4.73 -13.57 0.02
CA GLU A 11 4.89 -14.48 -1.12
C GLU A 11 3.59 -15.19 -1.50
N GLU A 12 2.81 -15.61 -0.52
CA GLU A 12 1.52 -16.28 -0.75
C GLU A 12 0.52 -15.36 -1.43
N THR A 13 0.38 -14.12 -0.95
CA THR A 13 -0.54 -13.15 -1.55
C THR A 13 -0.10 -12.73 -2.95
N LYS A 14 1.21 -12.70 -3.19
CA LYS A 14 1.76 -12.41 -4.52
C LYS A 14 1.33 -13.48 -5.53
N GLU A 15 1.37 -14.75 -5.15
CA GLU A 15 0.92 -15.83 -6.02
C GLU A 15 -0.56 -15.70 -6.36
N ILE A 16 -1.39 -15.32 -5.40
CA ILE A 16 -2.83 -15.09 -5.61
C ILE A 16 -3.04 -13.90 -6.56
N LEU A 17 -2.31 -12.82 -6.36
CA LEU A 17 -2.38 -11.64 -7.22
C LEU A 17 -1.98 -11.97 -8.66
N ASP A 18 -0.92 -12.73 -8.83
CA ASP A 18 -0.46 -13.12 -10.17
C ASP A 18 -1.47 -14.03 -10.87
N ARG A 19 -2.10 -14.96 -10.13
CA ARG A 19 -3.09 -15.90 -10.68
C ARG A 19 -4.39 -15.19 -11.09
N ASP A 20 -4.87 -14.28 -10.25
CA ASP A 20 -6.16 -13.60 -10.45
C ASP A 20 -5.99 -12.15 -10.90
N ARG A 21 -4.88 -11.84 -11.55
CA ARG A 21 -4.43 -10.50 -11.89
C ARG A 21 -5.50 -9.64 -12.56
N ASP A 22 -6.09 -10.13 -13.63
CA ASP A 22 -7.05 -9.35 -14.42
C ASP A 22 -8.29 -8.99 -13.61
N LYS A 23 -8.77 -9.93 -12.82
CA LYS A 23 -9.94 -9.72 -11.96
C LYS A 23 -9.66 -8.71 -10.86
N ILE A 24 -8.50 -8.83 -10.21
CA ILE A 24 -8.10 -7.93 -9.11
C ILE A 24 -7.86 -6.53 -9.63
N TRP A 25 -7.18 -6.38 -10.75
CA TRP A 25 -6.97 -5.08 -11.37
C TRP A 25 -8.28 -4.41 -11.80
N ALA A 26 -9.24 -5.18 -12.27
CA ALA A 26 -10.56 -4.64 -12.61
C ALA A 26 -11.28 -4.08 -11.37
N GLU A 27 -11.18 -4.76 -10.23
CA GLU A 27 -11.75 -4.27 -8.96
C GLU A 27 -11.07 -2.96 -8.52
N VAL A 28 -9.75 -2.87 -8.63
CA VAL A 28 -8.98 -1.68 -8.27
C VAL A 28 -9.36 -0.52 -9.19
N ASP A 29 -9.44 -0.76 -10.49
CA ASP A 29 -9.80 0.30 -11.46
C ASP A 29 -11.19 0.86 -11.19
N GLU A 30 -12.15 0.00 -10.85
CA GLU A 30 -13.51 0.42 -10.50
C GLU A 30 -13.52 1.29 -9.24
N LEU A 31 -12.80 0.88 -8.21
CA LEU A 31 -12.67 1.62 -6.97
C LEU A 31 -12.00 2.99 -7.20
N MET A 32 -10.92 3.01 -7.97
CA MET A 32 -10.21 4.25 -8.29
C MET A 32 -11.09 5.21 -9.08
N ALA A 33 -11.91 4.71 -10.00
CA ALA A 33 -12.85 5.54 -10.75
C ALA A 33 -13.88 6.19 -9.82
N GLU A 34 -14.44 5.42 -8.87
CA GLU A 34 -15.37 5.95 -7.88
C GLU A 34 -14.74 7.02 -6.98
N LEU A 35 -13.52 6.78 -6.51
CA LEU A 35 -12.81 7.71 -5.65
C LEU A 35 -12.40 8.99 -6.38
N THR A 36 -12.08 8.88 -7.66
CA THR A 36 -11.80 10.04 -8.51
C THR A 36 -13.05 10.88 -8.69
N GLU A 37 -14.19 10.24 -8.98
CA GLU A 37 -15.47 10.92 -9.14
C GLU A 37 -15.93 11.62 -7.86
N SER A 38 -15.74 10.97 -6.71
CA SER A 38 -16.11 11.55 -5.40
C SER A 38 -15.16 12.65 -4.93
N GLY A 39 -13.99 12.78 -5.59
CA GLY A 39 -12.96 13.75 -5.19
C GLY A 39 -12.09 13.26 -4.02
N GLU A 40 -12.22 12.00 -3.61
CA GLU A 40 -11.47 11.45 -2.50
C GLU A 40 -10.08 10.95 -2.88
N TRP A 41 -9.85 10.62 -4.15
CA TRP A 41 -8.54 10.15 -4.60
C TRP A 41 -7.52 11.28 -4.68
N VAL A 42 -6.36 11.12 -4.04
CA VAL A 42 -5.25 12.08 -4.12
C VAL A 42 -4.10 11.52 -4.95
N SER A 43 -3.56 10.38 -4.54
CA SER A 43 -2.43 9.76 -5.25
C SER A 43 -2.27 8.31 -4.80
N GLY A 44 -1.45 7.57 -5.53
CA GLY A 44 -1.10 6.22 -5.13
C GLY A 44 -0.16 5.59 -6.14
N HIS A 45 0.67 4.66 -5.65
CA HIS A 45 1.62 3.93 -6.47
C HIS A 45 1.85 2.54 -5.90
N GLY A 46 2.02 1.57 -6.79
CA GLY A 46 2.63 0.29 -6.44
C GLY A 46 4.12 0.48 -6.22
N LEU A 47 4.71 -0.37 -5.42
CA LEU A 47 6.14 -0.36 -5.14
C LEU A 47 6.81 -1.55 -5.82
N GLY A 48 8.11 -1.44 -6.09
CA GLY A 48 8.91 -2.53 -6.60
C GLY A 48 9.08 -3.65 -5.57
N SER A 49 9.69 -4.75 -5.99
CA SER A 49 9.87 -5.90 -5.09
C SER A 49 10.89 -5.58 -3.98
N PRO A 50 10.80 -6.28 -2.82
CA PRO A 50 11.65 -6.00 -1.67
C PRO A 50 13.16 -6.10 -1.93
N ASP A 51 13.58 -6.90 -2.90
CA ASP A 51 15.00 -7.01 -3.29
C ASP A 51 15.53 -5.74 -3.94
N GLN A 52 14.66 -4.83 -4.37
CA GLN A 52 15.02 -3.53 -4.92
C GLN A 52 15.05 -2.43 -3.86
N ALA A 53 14.61 -2.74 -2.63
CA ALA A 53 14.55 -1.77 -1.55
C ALA A 53 15.91 -1.63 -0.86
N ARG A 54 16.11 -0.47 -0.24
CA ARG A 54 17.30 -0.20 0.56
C ARG A 54 16.90 0.43 1.88
N ARG A 55 17.60 0.04 2.93
CA ARG A 55 17.48 0.69 4.23
C ARG A 55 18.72 1.53 4.46
N VAL A 56 18.53 2.78 4.79
CA VAL A 56 19.64 3.70 5.05
C VAL A 56 19.59 4.14 6.51
N ARG A 57 20.71 4.00 7.21
CA ARG A 57 20.90 4.51 8.58
C ARG A 57 22.14 5.37 8.60
N VAL A 58 22.21 6.29 9.53
CA VAL A 58 23.40 7.11 9.73
C VAL A 58 23.99 6.76 11.09
N GLN A 59 25.26 6.31 11.10
CA GLN A 59 25.99 5.97 12.30
C GLN A 59 27.28 6.79 12.32
N ALA A 60 27.50 7.54 13.41
CA ALA A 60 28.65 8.43 13.55
C ALA A 60 28.84 9.35 12.33
N SER A 61 27.73 9.94 11.84
CA SER A 61 27.66 10.83 10.67
C SER A 61 27.98 10.14 9.33
N VAL A 62 28.00 8.79 9.31
CA VAL A 62 28.25 8.01 8.09
C VAL A 62 26.99 7.27 7.66
N PRO A 63 26.53 7.41 6.42
CA PRO A 63 25.42 6.60 5.92
C PRO A 63 25.79 5.12 5.84
N VAL A 64 24.89 4.27 6.35
CA VAL A 64 25.00 2.82 6.25
C VAL A 64 23.81 2.33 5.44
N VAL A 65 24.07 1.65 4.34
CA VAL A 65 23.04 1.19 3.41
C VAL A 65 22.94 -0.35 3.47
N THR A 66 21.73 -0.85 3.67
CA THR A 66 21.45 -2.27 3.64
C THR A 66 20.49 -2.56 2.49
N ASP A 67 20.87 -3.52 1.62
CA ASP A 67 20.00 -3.94 0.53
C ASP A 67 18.92 -4.91 1.03
N GLY A 68 17.71 -4.81 0.44
CA GLY A 68 16.66 -5.80 0.67
C GLY A 68 16.89 -7.08 -0.14
N PRO A 69 16.10 -8.13 0.10
CA PRO A 69 15.00 -8.16 1.05
C PRO A 69 15.50 -8.24 2.49
N PHE A 70 14.70 -7.71 3.41
CA PHE A 70 15.05 -7.72 4.84
C PHE A 70 14.60 -9.05 5.44
N ALA A 71 15.57 -9.84 5.93
CA ALA A 71 15.35 -11.24 6.29
C ALA A 71 14.31 -11.47 7.39
N GLU A 72 14.14 -10.52 8.30
CA GLU A 72 13.16 -10.59 9.38
C GLU A 72 11.76 -10.18 8.98
N ALA A 73 11.57 -9.62 7.79
CA ALA A 73 10.26 -9.15 7.32
C ALA A 73 9.50 -10.29 6.64
N LYS A 74 8.40 -10.75 7.25
CA LYS A 74 7.53 -11.78 6.67
C LYS A 74 6.57 -11.18 5.65
N GLU A 75 6.26 -9.90 5.80
CA GLU A 75 5.45 -9.15 4.85
C GLU A 75 6.14 -7.84 4.52
N HIS A 76 5.77 -7.24 3.43
CA HIS A 76 6.36 -5.99 2.96
C HIS A 76 5.27 -5.05 2.44
N ILE A 77 5.60 -3.77 2.37
CA ILE A 77 4.71 -2.78 1.78
C ILE A 77 4.78 -2.94 0.26
N ALA A 78 3.65 -3.27 -0.35
CA ALA A 78 3.56 -3.49 -1.79
C ALA A 78 3.10 -2.24 -2.54
N GLY A 79 2.54 -1.27 -1.83
CA GLY A 79 2.05 -0.04 -2.42
C GLY A 79 1.37 0.83 -1.38
N TYR A 80 0.92 1.99 -1.85
CA TYR A 80 0.18 2.92 -1.00
C TYR A 80 -0.80 3.73 -1.83
N CYS A 81 -1.80 4.29 -1.17
CA CYS A 81 -2.56 5.39 -1.75
C CYS A 81 -2.89 6.42 -0.67
N VAL A 82 -3.18 7.63 -1.12
CA VAL A 82 -3.60 8.73 -0.27
C VAL A 82 -5.01 9.12 -0.69
N VAL A 83 -5.91 9.18 0.29
CA VAL A 83 -7.28 9.64 0.10
C VAL A 83 -7.56 10.84 0.97
N ASP A 84 -8.39 11.76 0.49
CA ASP A 84 -8.88 12.91 1.26
C ASP A 84 -10.37 12.69 1.49
N CYS A 85 -10.75 12.40 2.72
CA CYS A 85 -12.12 12.02 3.04
C CYS A 85 -12.56 12.56 4.39
N ALA A 86 -13.83 12.36 4.70
CA ALA A 86 -14.48 13.01 5.84
C ALA A 86 -14.00 12.50 7.20
N SER A 87 -13.59 11.22 7.30
CA SER A 87 -13.31 10.60 8.59
C SER A 87 -12.43 9.37 8.45
N VAL A 88 -11.88 8.89 9.57
CA VAL A 88 -11.15 7.62 9.61
C VAL A 88 -12.07 6.44 9.28
N GLU A 89 -13.34 6.52 9.63
CA GLU A 89 -14.33 5.50 9.30
C GLU A 89 -14.50 5.39 7.79
N ARG A 90 -14.55 6.52 7.09
CA ARG A 90 -14.62 6.52 5.63
C ARG A 90 -13.34 5.97 5.00
N ALA A 91 -12.18 6.37 5.50
CA ALA A 91 -10.90 5.82 5.03
C ALA A 91 -10.83 4.30 5.23
N THR A 92 -11.35 3.81 6.35
CA THR A 92 -11.42 2.38 6.65
C THR A 92 -12.34 1.64 5.68
N GLU A 93 -13.50 2.21 5.36
CA GLU A 93 -14.40 1.64 4.34
C GLU A 93 -13.72 1.53 2.98
N ILE A 94 -12.98 2.58 2.59
CA ILE A 94 -12.24 2.58 1.33
C ILE A 94 -11.18 1.47 1.33
N ALA A 95 -10.40 1.37 2.41
CA ALA A 95 -9.38 0.34 2.55
C ALA A 95 -9.99 -1.07 2.47
N ALA A 96 -11.13 -1.30 3.11
CA ALA A 96 -11.81 -2.59 3.11
C ALA A 96 -12.27 -3.03 1.72
N ARG A 97 -12.49 -2.09 0.81
CA ARG A 97 -12.88 -2.38 -0.58
C ARG A 97 -11.68 -2.68 -1.47
N TRP A 98 -10.47 -2.38 -1.02
CA TRP A 98 -9.26 -2.72 -1.75
C TRP A 98 -9.09 -4.24 -1.72
N PRO A 99 -8.82 -4.90 -2.87
CA PRO A 99 -8.66 -6.37 -2.87
C PRO A 99 -7.61 -6.87 -1.90
N ASP A 100 -6.54 -6.11 -1.70
CA ASP A 100 -5.44 -6.47 -0.80
C ASP A 100 -5.87 -6.56 0.67
N ALA A 101 -6.97 -5.92 1.06
CA ALA A 101 -7.47 -6.00 2.42
C ALA A 101 -7.89 -7.42 2.81
N ARG A 102 -8.37 -8.22 1.85
CA ARG A 102 -8.73 -9.61 2.08
C ARG A 102 -7.59 -10.60 1.82
N LEU A 103 -6.41 -10.09 1.47
CA LEU A 103 -5.20 -10.88 1.22
C LEU A 103 -4.17 -10.61 2.30
N GLY A 104 -3.21 -9.71 2.04
CA GLY A 104 -2.17 -9.39 3.00
C GLY A 104 -2.57 -8.38 4.06
N GLY A 105 -3.68 -7.69 3.84
CA GLY A 105 -4.17 -6.66 4.74
C GLY A 105 -3.71 -5.26 4.34
N MET A 106 -4.33 -4.28 4.98
CA MET A 106 -4.03 -2.87 4.76
C MET A 106 -3.97 -2.15 6.10
N GLU A 107 -3.26 -1.03 6.12
CA GLU A 107 -3.24 -0.13 7.26
C GLU A 107 -3.75 1.25 6.84
N VAL A 108 -4.43 1.91 7.76
CA VAL A 108 -4.95 3.27 7.57
C VAL A 108 -4.24 4.19 8.55
N TRP A 109 -3.57 5.20 8.03
CA TRP A 109 -2.81 6.16 8.84
C TRP A 109 -3.30 7.57 8.61
N PRO A 110 -3.64 8.33 9.67
CA PRO A 110 -3.92 9.74 9.49
C PRO A 110 -2.63 10.47 9.11
N MET A 111 -2.73 11.40 8.17
CA MET A 111 -1.57 12.18 7.73
C MET A 111 -1.54 13.51 8.47
N LEU A 112 -0.34 13.95 8.85
CA LEU A 112 -0.12 15.24 9.47
C LEU A 112 -0.13 16.35 8.41
N GLY A 113 -0.75 17.41 8.74
CA GLY A 113 -0.88 18.55 7.84
C GLY A 113 -2.05 18.45 6.90
#